data_c7b621b708164861da8b57f9e41c364f
#
_entry.id   c7b621b708164861da8b57f9e41c364f
#
_cell.length_a   1.000
_cell.length_b   1.000
_cell.length_c   1.000
_cell.angle_alpha   90.00
_cell.angle_beta   90.00
_cell.angle_gamma   90.00
#
_symmetry.space_group_name_H-M   'P 1'
#
loop_
_entity.id
_entity.type
_entity.pdbx_description
1 polymer ?
#
loop_
_entity_poly.entity_id
_entity_poly.type
_entity_poly.pdbx_seq_one_letter_code
_entity_poly.pdbx_strand_id
1 'polypeptide(L)'
;MTSEVIIDAGQKEISIALLEDKRLVEYQNEPREASFSVGNIYLAKVKKLMPGLNACFVDVGYERDAFLHYLDLGNQFNSYAKYLKQVQSDRRRLFPIAKAQKQPDLKKDGSIQTTLTGGQEVLVQIVKEPISTKGPRLTCELSFAGRYMVLMPFNDKVSVSSKIRSAEERARLKQLVQSILPKNFGVIVRTVAQGKRVAELDAEMKVLVKRWNDAITKVQKSQKLPQLVFEETGRAVAMMRDLFNPTYENIYVNDEEICTAVRHYVSQIAPEKAGIVKLYTGKLPIFDNFDVTKQLKSGFGKTVNYKHGAYLIIEHTEAMHVIDVNSGNRTKKENGQEQNALETNLGAADEIARQLRLRDMGGIIVVDFIDMNLAEDRQMLYERMCEKMKNDRAHHNILPLSKFGLMQITRQRVRPAVDVNVEETCPACFGTGKIKSSILFTDQLEHKIDYLVNKIGIRRFSLHVHPYVAAYINQGMISLKRRWQMKYGFGVRIIPSQKLAMLQYEFYDSNRQFIDMKEEIETK
;
A
#
# COMPACT_ATOMS: atom_id res chain seq x y z
N MET A 1 -13.75 12.92 20.80
CA MET A 1 -13.34 12.06 19.67
C MET A 1 -12.18 11.21 20.15
N THR A 2 -12.43 9.94 20.42
CA THR A 2 -11.39 8.99 20.87
C THR A 2 -10.65 8.48 19.63
N SER A 3 -9.31 8.56 19.64
CA SER A 3 -8.50 8.07 18.54
C SER A 3 -7.56 6.97 19.05
N GLU A 4 -7.63 5.79 18.46
CA GLU A 4 -6.88 4.61 18.83
C GLU A 4 -6.13 4.04 17.64
N VAL A 5 -4.89 3.59 17.86
CA VAL A 5 -4.07 2.92 16.84
C VAL A 5 -3.92 1.46 17.23
N ILE A 6 -4.21 0.57 16.30
CA ILE A 6 -4.08 -0.87 16.47
C ILE A 6 -3.00 -1.37 15.50
N ILE A 7 -1.96 -2.00 16.04
CA ILE A 7 -0.85 -2.54 15.26
C ILE A 7 -0.89 -4.07 15.38
N ASP A 8 -1.14 -4.71 14.26
CA ASP A 8 -1.08 -6.16 14.11
C ASP A 8 0.23 -6.55 13.42
N ALA A 9 1.13 -7.10 14.18
CA ALA A 9 2.41 -7.59 13.70
C ALA A 9 2.33 -9.09 13.42
N GLY A 10 1.96 -9.44 12.21
CA GLY A 10 1.99 -10.80 11.69
C GLY A 10 3.43 -11.27 11.39
N GLN A 11 3.58 -12.55 11.02
CA GLN A 11 4.89 -13.10 10.66
C GLN A 11 5.48 -12.48 9.38
N LYS A 12 4.64 -12.16 8.39
CA LYS A 12 5.07 -11.62 7.08
C LYS A 12 4.80 -10.13 6.93
N GLU A 13 3.79 -9.61 7.59
CA GLU A 13 3.27 -8.27 7.38
C GLU A 13 2.98 -7.57 8.70
N ILE A 14 3.08 -6.25 8.70
CA ILE A 14 2.65 -5.38 9.79
C ILE A 14 1.49 -4.55 9.27
N SER A 15 0.35 -4.67 9.92
CA SER A 15 -0.85 -3.91 9.60
C SER A 15 -1.14 -2.89 10.70
N ILE A 16 -1.44 -1.67 10.31
CA ILE A 16 -1.81 -0.59 11.22
C ILE A 16 -3.20 -0.08 10.86
N ALA A 17 -4.07 -0.08 11.84
CA ALA A 17 -5.43 0.46 11.76
C ALA A 17 -5.58 1.66 12.67
N LEU A 18 -6.11 2.77 12.15
CA LEU A 18 -6.50 3.93 12.93
C LEU A 18 -8.02 3.93 13.11
N LEU A 19 -8.45 3.95 14.36
CA LEU A 19 -9.85 4.05 14.73
C LEU A 19 -10.14 5.46 15.30
N GLU A 20 -11.20 6.11 14.81
CA GLU A 20 -11.78 7.32 15.38
C GLU A 20 -13.20 6.97 15.86
N ASP A 21 -13.48 7.15 17.18
CA ASP A 21 -14.73 6.73 17.83
C ASP A 21 -15.14 5.28 17.45
N LYS A 22 -14.17 4.35 17.51
CA LYS A 22 -14.29 2.92 17.13
C LYS A 22 -14.59 2.66 15.65
N ARG A 23 -14.55 3.66 14.79
CA ARG A 23 -14.70 3.51 13.34
C ARG A 23 -13.33 3.51 12.67
N LEU A 24 -13.11 2.55 11.79
CA LEU A 24 -11.87 2.43 11.01
C LEU A 24 -11.80 3.56 9.96
N VAL A 25 -10.78 4.40 10.06
CA VAL A 25 -10.60 5.56 9.16
C VAL A 25 -9.33 5.50 8.32
N GLU A 26 -8.30 4.79 8.78
CA GLU A 26 -7.09 4.54 7.99
C GLU A 26 -6.62 3.10 8.22
N TYR A 27 -6.15 2.47 7.16
CA TYR A 27 -5.54 1.16 7.19
C TYR A 27 -4.27 1.14 6.34
N GLN A 28 -3.23 0.52 6.86
CA GLN A 28 -1.96 0.37 6.17
C GLN A 28 -1.45 -1.04 6.42
N ASN A 29 -0.96 -1.67 5.37
CA ASN A 29 -0.35 -2.99 5.44
C ASN A 29 0.98 -2.96 4.71
N GLU A 30 2.05 -3.38 5.39
CA GLU A 30 3.39 -3.41 4.82
C GLU A 30 4.12 -4.69 5.23
N PRO A 31 5.04 -5.20 4.39
CA PRO A 31 5.86 -6.35 4.76
C PRO A 31 6.64 -6.10 6.05
N ARG A 32 6.70 -7.09 6.95
CA ARG A 32 7.44 -6.99 8.23
C ARG A 32 8.95 -6.85 8.00
N GLU A 33 9.48 -7.66 7.09
CA GLU A 33 10.88 -7.62 6.67
C GLU A 33 10.94 -7.14 5.22
N ALA A 34 11.43 -5.96 5.02
CA ALA A 34 11.86 -5.52 3.71
C ALA A 34 13.34 -5.19 3.79
N SER A 35 14.17 -6.22 3.62
CA SER A 35 15.55 -6.01 3.17
C SER A 35 15.47 -5.17 1.90
N PHE A 36 16.07 -4.03 1.83
CA PHE A 36 15.97 -3.06 0.72
C PHE A 36 14.76 -2.10 0.78
N SER A 37 14.37 -1.71 2.00
CA SER A 37 13.32 -0.70 2.23
C SER A 37 13.74 0.69 1.76
N VAL A 38 12.74 1.49 1.36
CA VAL A 38 12.92 2.92 1.10
C VAL A 38 13.55 3.61 2.32
N GLY A 39 14.60 4.39 2.08
CA GLY A 39 15.35 5.09 3.14
C GLY A 39 16.63 4.38 3.56
N ASN A 40 16.76 3.07 3.35
CA ASN A 40 17.98 2.33 3.65
C ASN A 40 19.15 2.82 2.81
N ILE A 41 20.32 3.00 3.45
CA ILE A 41 21.54 3.49 2.79
C ILE A 41 22.59 2.37 2.76
N TYR A 42 23.11 2.15 1.57
CA TYR A 42 24.13 1.14 1.30
C TYR A 42 25.43 1.79 0.83
N LEU A 43 26.55 1.30 1.33
CA LEU A 43 27.83 1.44 0.64
C LEU A 43 27.94 0.31 -0.38
N ALA A 44 28.05 0.66 -1.66
CA ALA A 44 27.87 -0.26 -2.77
C ALA A 44 28.85 0.02 -3.92
N LYS A 45 28.95 -0.88 -4.90
CA LYS A 45 29.81 -0.72 -6.10
C LYS A 45 28.99 -0.55 -7.36
N VAL A 46 29.43 0.37 -8.21
CA VAL A 46 28.93 0.51 -9.58
C VAL A 46 29.34 -0.73 -10.39
N LYS A 47 28.38 -1.50 -10.87
CA LYS A 47 28.62 -2.71 -11.67
C LYS A 47 28.81 -2.38 -13.15
N LYS A 48 27.82 -1.68 -13.73
CA LYS A 48 27.78 -1.44 -15.17
C LYS A 48 27.22 -0.05 -15.48
N LEU A 49 27.86 0.68 -16.36
CA LEU A 49 27.36 1.93 -16.91
C LEU A 49 26.47 1.65 -18.12
N MET A 50 25.38 2.41 -18.23
CA MET A 50 24.38 2.34 -19.31
C MET A 50 24.24 3.72 -19.97
N PRO A 51 25.15 4.09 -20.90
CA PRO A 51 25.19 5.43 -21.47
C PRO A 51 23.90 5.83 -22.18
N GLY A 52 23.28 4.89 -22.92
CA GLY A 52 22.03 5.14 -23.65
C GLY A 52 20.85 5.50 -22.77
N LEU A 53 20.91 5.16 -21.47
CA LEU A 53 19.89 5.53 -20.48
C LEU A 53 20.37 6.65 -19.54
N ASN A 54 21.59 7.15 -19.72
CA ASN A 54 22.27 8.05 -18.79
C ASN A 54 22.19 7.56 -17.33
N ALA A 55 22.44 6.27 -17.10
CA ALA A 55 22.25 5.57 -15.83
C ALA A 55 23.34 4.54 -15.57
N CYS A 56 23.37 3.96 -14.39
CA CYS A 56 24.21 2.80 -14.06
C CYS A 56 23.43 1.79 -13.20
N PHE A 57 23.97 0.57 -13.19
CA PHE A 57 23.57 -0.47 -12.26
C PHE A 57 24.57 -0.57 -11.11
N VAL A 58 24.03 -0.70 -9.90
CA VAL A 58 24.78 -0.73 -8.64
C VAL A 58 24.43 -2.01 -7.89
N ASP A 59 25.44 -2.67 -7.35
CA ASP A 59 25.27 -3.84 -6.51
C ASP A 59 25.00 -3.43 -5.06
N VAL A 60 23.79 -3.64 -4.60
CA VAL A 60 23.36 -3.42 -3.21
C VAL A 60 23.14 -4.74 -2.46
N GLY A 61 23.43 -5.90 -3.08
CA GLY A 61 23.24 -7.23 -2.49
C GLY A 61 21.86 -7.83 -2.73
N TYR A 62 21.04 -7.21 -3.57
CA TYR A 62 19.76 -7.79 -4.01
C TYR A 62 19.98 -8.70 -5.22
N GLU A 63 19.07 -9.67 -5.47
CA GLU A 63 19.14 -10.59 -6.61
C GLU A 63 19.29 -9.90 -7.97
N ARG A 64 18.72 -8.72 -8.10
CA ARG A 64 18.78 -7.85 -9.29
C ARG A 64 19.54 -6.59 -8.98
N ASP A 65 20.40 -6.17 -9.91
CA ASP A 65 21.17 -4.94 -9.77
C ASP A 65 20.23 -3.73 -9.64
N ALA A 66 20.60 -2.82 -8.74
CA ALA A 66 19.83 -1.61 -8.46
C ALA A 66 20.08 -0.53 -9.52
N PHE A 67 19.06 0.23 -9.88
CA PHE A 67 19.11 1.26 -10.91
C PHE A 67 19.38 2.65 -10.32
N LEU A 68 20.40 3.34 -10.85
CA LEU A 68 20.78 4.71 -10.47
C LEU A 68 20.90 5.57 -11.74
N HIS A 69 19.98 6.53 -11.89
CA HIS A 69 19.99 7.48 -12.99
C HIS A 69 20.93 8.66 -12.71
N TYR A 70 21.49 9.30 -13.75
CA TYR A 70 22.38 10.46 -13.61
C TYR A 70 21.75 11.59 -12.75
N LEU A 71 20.48 11.92 -12.98
CA LEU A 71 19.79 12.95 -12.21
C LEU A 71 19.59 12.58 -10.73
N ASP A 72 19.59 11.28 -10.41
CA ASP A 72 19.47 10.78 -9.03
C ASP A 72 20.81 10.81 -8.27
N LEU A 73 21.94 11.20 -8.94
CA LEU A 73 23.21 11.48 -8.25
C LEU A 73 23.12 12.73 -7.37
N GLY A 74 22.28 13.69 -7.77
CA GLY A 74 22.15 14.97 -7.10
C GLY A 74 23.29 15.95 -7.40
N ASN A 75 23.02 17.24 -7.24
CA ASN A 75 23.96 18.30 -7.59
C ASN A 75 25.28 18.20 -6.79
N GLN A 76 25.22 17.74 -5.54
CA GLN A 76 26.34 17.72 -4.58
C GLN A 76 27.21 16.45 -4.67
N PHE A 77 27.00 15.61 -5.67
CA PHE A 77 27.64 14.31 -5.81
C PHE A 77 29.19 14.41 -5.75
N ASN A 78 29.81 15.40 -6.39
CA ASN A 78 31.27 15.57 -6.37
C ASN A 78 31.82 15.80 -4.96
N SER A 79 31.14 16.66 -4.18
CA SER A 79 31.49 16.94 -2.77
C SER A 79 31.42 15.68 -1.94
N TYR A 80 30.39 14.94 -2.14
CA TYR A 80 30.05 13.70 -1.49
C TYR A 80 31.05 12.58 -1.84
N ALA A 81 31.37 12.36 -3.13
CA ALA A 81 32.33 11.36 -3.55
C ALA A 81 33.75 11.64 -3.02
N LYS A 82 34.16 12.93 -2.96
CA LYS A 82 35.42 13.33 -2.32
C LYS A 82 35.44 13.04 -0.82
N TYR A 83 34.35 13.35 -0.13
CA TYR A 83 34.19 13.08 1.29
C TYR A 83 34.27 11.58 1.60
N LEU A 84 33.59 10.75 0.81
CA LEU A 84 33.60 9.29 0.94
C LEU A 84 35.04 8.75 0.89
N LYS A 85 35.83 9.20 -0.10
CA LYS A 85 37.25 8.83 -0.22
C LYS A 85 38.07 9.27 1.01
N GLN A 86 37.80 10.44 1.57
CA GLN A 86 38.48 10.92 2.78
C GLN A 86 38.13 10.09 4.01
N VAL A 87 36.86 9.71 4.17
CA VAL A 87 36.40 8.85 5.29
C VAL A 87 37.05 7.45 5.20
N GLN A 88 37.20 6.91 4.01
CA GLN A 88 37.80 5.59 3.80
C GLN A 88 39.33 5.58 3.92
N SER A 89 40.00 6.70 3.65
CA SER A 89 41.46 6.80 3.73
C SER A 89 42.00 6.82 5.17
N ASP A 90 41.23 7.37 6.12
CA ASP A 90 41.62 7.40 7.54
C ASP A 90 40.67 6.54 8.39
N ARG A 91 41.10 5.33 8.69
CA ARG A 91 40.32 4.37 9.51
C ARG A 91 40.37 4.65 11.01
N ARG A 92 41.24 5.57 11.47
CA ARG A 92 41.44 5.82 12.90
C ARG A 92 40.59 6.95 13.41
N ARG A 93 40.32 7.97 12.60
CA ARG A 93 39.60 9.18 13.03
C ARG A 93 38.44 9.51 12.08
N LEU A 94 37.24 9.66 12.62
CA LEU A 94 36.08 10.09 11.84
C LEU A 94 36.33 11.52 11.31
N PHE A 95 36.23 11.68 9.98
CA PHE A 95 36.35 12.99 9.35
C PHE A 95 35.00 13.73 9.45
N PRO A 96 34.89 14.85 10.21
CA PRO A 96 33.62 15.55 10.39
C PRO A 96 33.17 16.19 9.07
N ILE A 97 31.89 16.03 8.71
CA ILE A 97 31.30 16.63 7.51
C ILE A 97 31.47 18.16 7.47
N ALA A 98 31.48 18.83 8.64
CA ALA A 98 31.69 20.27 8.74
C ALA A 98 33.03 20.76 8.19
N LYS A 99 34.03 19.86 8.11
CA LYS A 99 35.36 20.12 7.52
C LYS A 99 35.46 19.72 6.05
N ALA A 100 34.43 19.08 5.49
CA ALA A 100 34.40 18.69 4.09
C ALA A 100 34.40 19.91 3.17
N GLN A 101 35.26 19.89 2.17
CA GLN A 101 35.34 20.94 1.16
C GLN A 101 34.31 20.68 0.08
N LYS A 102 33.51 21.68 -0.23
CA LYS A 102 32.57 21.61 -1.34
C LYS A 102 33.29 21.57 -2.67
N GLN A 103 32.78 20.78 -3.57
CA GLN A 103 33.22 20.69 -4.95
C GLN A 103 32.14 21.32 -5.85
N PRO A 104 32.49 21.65 -7.10
CA PRO A 104 31.51 22.17 -8.06
C PRO A 104 30.33 21.22 -8.23
N ASP A 105 29.14 21.80 -8.30
CA ASP A 105 27.91 21.07 -8.49
C ASP A 105 27.88 20.34 -9.83
N LEU A 106 27.23 19.18 -9.90
CA LEU A 106 26.98 18.50 -11.15
C LEU A 106 26.02 19.31 -12.03
N LYS A 107 26.33 19.37 -13.33
CA LYS A 107 25.45 19.97 -14.31
C LYS A 107 24.28 19.04 -14.62
N LYS A 108 23.08 19.55 -14.79
CA LYS A 108 21.89 18.75 -15.10
C LYS A 108 21.94 18.03 -16.45
N ASP A 109 22.66 18.57 -17.39
CA ASP A 109 22.89 18.06 -18.75
C ASP A 109 24.15 17.19 -18.87
N GLY A 110 24.74 16.76 -17.76
CA GLY A 110 25.92 15.91 -17.73
C GLY A 110 25.66 14.45 -18.10
N SER A 111 26.73 13.68 -18.16
CA SER A 111 26.69 12.26 -18.52
C SER A 111 27.18 11.37 -17.39
N ILE A 112 26.55 10.20 -17.24
CA ILE A 112 26.97 9.18 -16.27
C ILE A 112 28.39 8.70 -16.52
N GLN A 113 28.82 8.62 -17.80
CA GLN A 113 30.15 8.14 -18.18
C GLN A 113 31.29 9.07 -17.74
N THR A 114 31.03 10.38 -17.69
CA THR A 114 32.04 11.36 -17.25
C THR A 114 32.11 11.50 -15.73
N THR A 115 31.09 11.00 -15.04
CA THR A 115 30.90 11.19 -13.59
C THR A 115 31.24 9.96 -12.77
N LEU A 116 30.93 8.77 -13.27
CA LEU A 116 31.14 7.49 -12.60
C LEU A 116 32.01 6.55 -13.42
N THR A 117 32.71 5.67 -12.71
CA THR A 117 33.48 4.58 -13.31
C THR A 117 33.00 3.22 -12.82
N GLY A 118 33.15 2.19 -13.65
CA GLY A 118 32.84 0.83 -13.21
C GLY A 118 33.74 0.43 -12.02
N GLY A 119 33.16 -0.26 -11.04
CA GLY A 119 33.86 -0.64 -9.81
C GLY A 119 33.96 0.49 -8.75
N GLN A 120 33.55 1.72 -9.06
CA GLN A 120 33.57 2.83 -8.11
C GLN A 120 32.63 2.56 -6.92
N GLU A 121 33.10 2.88 -5.72
CA GLU A 121 32.28 2.82 -4.52
C GLU A 121 31.42 4.06 -4.40
N VAL A 122 30.14 3.85 -4.08
CA VAL A 122 29.14 4.89 -3.93
C VAL A 122 28.26 4.59 -2.72
N LEU A 123 27.86 5.65 -2.03
CA LEU A 123 26.88 5.55 -0.96
C LEU A 123 25.52 5.90 -1.58
N VAL A 124 24.59 5.01 -1.51
CA VAL A 124 23.30 5.12 -2.20
C VAL A 124 22.16 4.85 -1.26
N GLN A 125 21.05 5.54 -1.45
CA GLN A 125 19.82 5.38 -0.70
C GLN A 125 18.73 4.81 -1.61
N ILE A 126 17.94 3.88 -1.09
CA ILE A 126 16.80 3.31 -1.81
C ILE A 126 15.65 4.32 -1.80
N VAL A 127 15.15 4.68 -2.98
CA VAL A 127 13.97 5.55 -3.17
C VAL A 127 12.73 4.80 -3.65
N LYS A 128 12.93 3.64 -4.27
CA LYS A 128 11.84 2.71 -4.60
C LYS A 128 12.31 1.28 -4.34
N GLU A 129 11.48 0.52 -3.69
CA GLU A 129 11.72 -0.89 -3.42
C GLU A 129 11.72 -1.72 -4.71
N PRO A 130 12.36 -2.88 -4.71
CA PRO A 130 12.31 -3.78 -5.85
C PRO A 130 10.87 -4.25 -6.09
N ILE A 131 10.44 -4.30 -7.36
CA ILE A 131 9.11 -4.75 -7.74
C ILE A 131 9.23 -5.80 -8.82
N SER A 132 8.68 -6.99 -8.57
CA SER A 132 8.64 -8.10 -9.52
C SER A 132 10.03 -8.41 -10.10
N THR A 133 10.26 -8.12 -11.38
CA THR A 133 11.51 -8.41 -12.11
C THR A 133 12.53 -7.27 -12.08
N LYS A 134 12.23 -6.13 -11.43
CA LYS A 134 13.10 -4.94 -11.40
C LYS A 134 13.76 -4.80 -10.05
N GLY A 135 15.07 -4.50 -10.07
CA GLY A 135 15.83 -4.13 -8.87
C GLY A 135 15.40 -2.78 -8.30
N PRO A 136 15.87 -2.43 -7.08
CA PRO A 136 15.51 -1.18 -6.43
C PRO A 136 16.02 0.04 -7.20
N ARG A 137 15.33 1.19 -7.08
CA ARG A 137 15.82 2.47 -7.58
C ARG A 137 16.56 3.22 -6.48
N LEU A 138 17.67 3.81 -6.85
CA LEU A 138 18.61 4.45 -5.94
C LEU A 138 18.70 5.96 -6.18
N THR A 139 19.20 6.68 -5.16
CA THR A 139 19.69 8.06 -5.24
C THR A 139 20.97 8.21 -4.42
N CYS A 140 21.82 9.17 -4.81
CA CYS A 140 22.94 9.64 -3.98
C CYS A 140 22.58 10.91 -3.19
N GLU A 141 21.39 11.48 -3.38
CA GLU A 141 20.88 12.55 -2.52
C GLU A 141 20.36 11.93 -1.21
N LEU A 142 21.27 11.76 -0.27
CA LEU A 142 20.94 11.12 1.01
C LEU A 142 20.06 12.00 1.87
N SER A 143 19.09 11.37 2.53
CA SER A 143 18.17 12.05 3.43
C SER A 143 17.90 11.21 4.68
N PHE A 144 17.81 11.89 5.83
CA PHE A 144 17.47 11.29 7.11
C PHE A 144 16.14 11.88 7.57
N ALA A 145 15.09 11.09 7.50
CA ALA A 145 13.76 11.54 7.81
C ALA A 145 13.54 11.59 9.33
N GLY A 146 13.20 12.78 9.83
CA GLY A 146 12.68 13.02 11.16
C GLY A 146 11.17 13.30 11.12
N ARG A 147 10.60 13.61 12.28
CA ARG A 147 9.20 14.00 12.42
C ARG A 147 8.95 15.42 11.94
N TYR A 148 9.77 16.37 12.40
CA TYR A 148 9.64 17.80 12.12
C TYR A 148 10.43 18.22 10.90
N MET A 149 11.50 17.50 10.58
CA MET A 149 12.40 17.86 9.50
C MET A 149 13.03 16.64 8.82
N VAL A 150 13.55 16.86 7.60
CA VAL A 150 14.39 15.91 6.87
C VAL A 150 15.77 16.52 6.73
N LEU A 151 16.79 15.85 7.28
CA LEU A 151 18.18 16.29 7.21
C LEU A 151 18.83 15.78 5.92
N MET A 152 19.52 16.66 5.19
CA MET A 152 20.18 16.36 3.92
C MET A 152 21.66 16.73 4.01
N PRO A 153 22.58 15.75 4.07
CA PRO A 153 24.01 16.02 4.06
C PRO A 153 24.45 16.71 2.75
N PHE A 154 25.47 17.57 2.82
CA PHE A 154 26.02 18.37 1.72
C PHE A 154 25.08 19.39 1.08
N ASN A 155 23.86 19.48 1.51
CA ASN A 155 22.96 20.55 1.10
C ASN A 155 23.11 21.76 2.03
N ASP A 156 22.86 22.99 1.55
CA ASP A 156 22.91 24.20 2.40
C ASP A 156 21.55 24.89 2.49
N LYS A 157 20.57 24.33 1.82
CA LYS A 157 19.26 24.97 1.72
C LYS A 157 18.38 24.59 2.91
N VAL A 158 17.78 25.59 3.53
CA VAL A 158 16.67 25.39 4.45
C VAL A 158 15.38 25.68 3.69
N SER A 159 14.64 24.64 3.42
CA SER A 159 13.33 24.69 2.77
C SER A 159 12.23 24.40 3.78
N VAL A 160 11.10 25.09 3.66
CA VAL A 160 9.93 24.88 4.52
C VAL A 160 8.79 24.41 3.63
N SER A 161 8.06 23.38 4.07
CA SER A 161 6.93 22.80 3.33
C SER A 161 5.95 23.88 2.86
N SER A 162 5.62 23.89 1.58
CA SER A 162 4.63 24.79 0.98
C SER A 162 3.21 24.57 1.54
N LYS A 163 2.96 23.43 2.18
CA LYS A 163 1.69 23.13 2.86
C LYS A 163 1.44 24.01 4.09
N ILE A 164 2.48 24.65 4.65
CA ILE A 164 2.33 25.66 5.70
C ILE A 164 1.89 26.97 5.03
N ARG A 165 0.62 27.33 5.17
CA ARG A 165 0.00 28.47 4.45
C ARG A 165 0.50 29.82 4.94
N SER A 166 0.74 29.99 6.26
CA SER A 166 1.23 31.26 6.85
C SER A 166 2.66 31.55 6.39
N ALA A 167 2.84 32.70 5.73
CA ALA A 167 4.16 33.20 5.33
C ALA A 167 5.04 33.55 6.54
N GLU A 168 4.44 34.10 7.59
CA GLU A 168 5.12 34.45 8.85
C GLU A 168 5.66 33.20 9.53
N GLU A 169 4.84 32.14 9.64
CA GLU A 169 5.26 30.89 10.24
C GLU A 169 6.37 30.21 9.44
N ARG A 170 6.30 30.26 8.10
CA ARG A 170 7.40 29.75 7.25
C ARG A 170 8.70 30.51 7.49
N ALA A 171 8.64 31.85 7.60
CA ALA A 171 9.80 32.69 7.88
C ALA A 171 10.36 32.38 9.28
N ARG A 172 9.50 32.26 10.29
CA ARG A 172 9.87 31.92 11.67
C ARG A 172 10.58 30.56 11.72
N LEU A 173 10.00 29.52 11.18
CA LEU A 173 10.58 28.17 11.16
C LEU A 173 11.91 28.15 10.40
N LYS A 174 12.01 28.87 9.28
CA LYS A 174 13.27 28.99 8.53
C LYS A 174 14.37 29.58 9.35
N GLN A 175 14.11 30.70 10.05
CA GLN A 175 15.08 31.36 10.93
C GLN A 175 15.51 30.47 12.11
N LEU A 176 14.54 29.83 12.78
CA LEU A 176 14.82 28.90 13.87
C LEU A 176 15.73 27.75 13.44
N VAL A 177 15.39 27.11 12.32
CA VAL A 177 16.20 25.99 11.83
C VAL A 177 17.57 26.45 11.35
N GLN A 178 17.67 27.61 10.70
CA GLN A 178 18.98 28.19 10.32
C GLN A 178 19.91 28.44 11.50
N SER A 179 19.36 28.80 12.66
CA SER A 179 20.17 29.08 13.86
C SER A 179 20.79 27.84 14.52
N ILE A 180 20.20 26.66 14.28
CA ILE A 180 20.65 25.37 14.86
C ILE A 180 21.29 24.44 13.84
N LEU A 181 21.28 24.78 12.54
CA LEU A 181 21.74 23.93 11.46
C LEU A 181 23.27 23.82 11.43
N PRO A 182 23.86 22.62 11.55
CA PRO A 182 25.29 22.44 11.40
C PRO A 182 25.77 22.72 9.97
N LYS A 183 27.04 23.10 9.84
CA LYS A 183 27.66 23.36 8.53
C LYS A 183 27.63 22.14 7.62
N ASN A 184 27.39 22.36 6.33
CA ASN A 184 27.29 21.35 5.29
C ASN A 184 26.09 20.41 5.43
N PHE A 185 25.04 20.86 6.09
CA PHE A 185 23.72 20.21 6.08
C PHE A 185 22.66 21.15 5.55
N GLY A 186 21.68 20.59 4.87
CA GLY A 186 20.43 21.24 4.53
C GLY A 186 19.25 20.56 5.22
N VAL A 187 18.12 21.24 5.23
CA VAL A 187 16.92 20.76 5.91
C VAL A 187 15.66 21.10 5.12
N ILE A 188 14.74 20.14 5.07
CA ILE A 188 13.36 20.36 4.65
C ILE A 188 12.48 20.27 5.90
N VAL A 189 11.87 21.41 6.30
CA VAL A 189 10.96 21.47 7.44
C VAL A 189 9.57 20.96 7.03
N ARG A 190 9.07 19.99 7.79
CA ARG A 190 7.75 19.35 7.54
C ARG A 190 6.62 20.17 8.16
N THR A 191 5.39 19.93 7.72
CA THR A 191 4.19 20.61 8.24
C THR A 191 3.97 20.41 9.74
N VAL A 192 4.35 19.26 10.27
CA VAL A 192 4.23 18.93 11.71
C VAL A 192 5.10 19.82 12.61
N ALA A 193 6.07 20.53 12.05
CA ALA A 193 6.90 21.50 12.77
C ALA A 193 6.17 22.82 13.09
N GLN A 194 4.99 23.04 12.53
CA GLN A 194 4.21 24.25 12.77
C GLN A 194 3.93 24.46 14.27
N GLY A 195 4.16 25.66 14.77
CA GLY A 195 3.98 26.01 16.20
C GLY A 195 5.05 25.44 17.14
N LYS A 196 6.03 24.67 16.65
CA LYS A 196 7.06 24.06 17.50
C LYS A 196 8.09 25.07 17.98
N ARG A 197 8.64 24.80 19.16
CA ARG A 197 9.70 25.61 19.78
C ARG A 197 11.08 25.19 19.28
N VAL A 198 12.06 26.09 19.36
CA VAL A 198 13.44 25.82 18.92
C VAL A 198 14.05 24.62 19.64
N ALA A 199 13.77 24.42 20.92
CA ALA A 199 14.29 23.30 21.69
C ALA A 199 13.85 21.92 21.15
N GLU A 200 12.60 21.78 20.67
CA GLU A 200 12.09 20.56 20.08
C GLU A 200 12.77 20.30 18.72
N LEU A 201 12.96 21.33 17.92
CA LEU A 201 13.64 21.25 16.64
C LEU A 201 15.13 20.92 16.78
N ASP A 202 15.81 21.51 17.77
CA ASP A 202 17.22 21.25 18.07
C ASP A 202 17.44 19.82 18.59
N ALA A 203 16.55 19.33 19.46
CA ALA A 203 16.60 17.95 19.94
C ALA A 203 16.52 16.95 18.77
N GLU A 204 15.59 17.13 17.83
CA GLU A 204 15.50 16.27 16.65
C GLU A 204 16.72 16.43 15.71
N MET A 205 17.20 17.67 15.51
CA MET A 205 18.40 17.94 14.71
C MET A 205 19.61 17.14 15.22
N LYS A 206 19.84 17.14 16.53
CA LYS A 206 20.92 16.37 17.17
C LYS A 206 20.77 14.86 16.92
N VAL A 207 19.57 14.33 17.01
CA VAL A 207 19.29 12.91 16.71
C VAL A 207 19.61 12.58 15.24
N LEU A 208 19.19 13.42 14.30
CA LEU A 208 19.43 13.19 12.87
C LEU A 208 20.92 13.28 12.52
N VAL A 209 21.63 14.26 13.09
CA VAL A 209 23.09 14.38 12.93
C VAL A 209 23.82 13.16 13.52
N LYS A 210 23.35 12.64 14.66
CA LYS A 210 23.90 11.42 15.23
C LYS A 210 23.70 10.23 14.29
N ARG A 211 22.51 10.05 13.70
CA ARG A 211 22.24 8.99 12.72
C ARG A 211 23.20 9.05 11.51
N TRP A 212 23.45 10.27 11.01
CA TRP A 212 24.47 10.47 9.97
C TRP A 212 25.85 10.00 10.42
N ASN A 213 26.31 10.45 11.60
CA ASN A 213 27.64 10.10 12.11
C ASN A 213 27.79 8.59 12.34
N ASP A 214 26.73 7.93 12.83
CA ASP A 214 26.70 6.47 13.01
C ASP A 214 26.81 5.74 11.67
N ALA A 215 26.10 6.22 10.63
CA ALA A 215 26.19 5.67 9.27
C ALA A 215 27.62 5.82 8.70
N ILE A 216 28.21 7.01 8.82
CA ILE A 216 29.59 7.25 8.35
C ILE A 216 30.62 6.44 9.13
N THR A 217 30.39 6.20 10.41
CA THR A 217 31.25 5.31 11.21
C THR A 217 31.21 3.87 10.69
N LYS A 218 30.05 3.39 10.25
CA LYS A 218 29.93 2.08 9.58
C LYS A 218 30.64 2.05 8.22
N VAL A 219 30.53 3.13 7.43
CA VAL A 219 31.28 3.29 6.17
C VAL A 219 32.79 3.17 6.39
N GLN A 220 33.30 3.87 7.41
CA GLN A 220 34.73 3.87 7.75
C GLN A 220 35.25 2.47 8.14
N LYS A 221 34.41 1.68 8.82
CA LYS A 221 34.74 0.33 9.30
C LYS A 221 34.45 -0.77 8.25
N SER A 222 33.87 -0.40 7.12
CA SER A 222 33.46 -1.36 6.08
C SER A 222 34.64 -2.15 5.54
N GLN A 223 34.48 -3.48 5.45
CA GLN A 223 35.48 -4.39 4.88
C GLN A 223 34.94 -5.17 3.67
N LYS A 224 33.62 -5.31 3.58
CA LYS A 224 32.95 -6.04 2.49
C LYS A 224 31.87 -5.17 1.88
N LEU A 225 31.69 -5.27 0.58
CA LEU A 225 30.67 -4.58 -0.18
C LEU A 225 29.80 -5.62 -0.91
N PRO A 226 28.51 -5.36 -1.06
CA PRO A 226 27.75 -4.19 -0.52
C PRO A 226 27.51 -4.30 0.98
N GLN A 227 27.38 -3.13 1.67
CA GLN A 227 27.12 -3.08 3.09
C GLN A 227 25.98 -2.11 3.42
N LEU A 228 24.99 -2.55 4.19
CA LEU A 228 23.97 -1.70 4.80
C LEU A 228 24.60 -0.83 5.91
N VAL A 229 24.68 0.49 5.70
CA VAL A 229 25.29 1.42 6.63
C VAL A 229 24.27 2.18 7.48
N PHE A 230 23.09 2.39 6.93
CA PHE A 230 21.96 2.95 7.66
C PHE A 230 20.69 2.18 7.30
N GLU A 231 20.03 1.73 8.32
CA GLU A 231 18.70 1.14 8.21
C GLU A 231 17.68 2.15 8.71
N GLU A 232 16.70 2.48 7.88
CA GLU A 232 15.58 3.31 8.32
C GLU A 232 14.87 2.60 9.48
N THR A 233 14.39 3.34 10.44
CA THR A 233 13.68 2.80 11.62
C THR A 233 12.65 1.77 11.17
N GLY A 234 12.54 0.67 11.92
CA GLY A 234 11.63 -0.44 11.58
C GLY A 234 10.25 0.06 11.14
N ARG A 235 9.63 -0.65 10.21
CA ARG A 235 8.38 -0.25 9.52
C ARG A 235 7.32 0.33 10.45
N ALA A 236 7.05 -0.33 11.57
CA ALA A 236 6.06 0.14 12.54
C ALA A 236 6.41 1.52 13.12
N VAL A 237 7.69 1.78 13.42
CA VAL A 237 8.14 3.08 13.92
C VAL A 237 8.10 4.15 12.84
N ALA A 238 8.47 3.80 11.59
CA ALA A 238 8.38 4.71 10.45
C ALA A 238 6.91 5.10 10.16
N MET A 239 6.00 4.12 10.19
CA MET A 239 4.56 4.37 10.07
C MET A 239 4.05 5.22 11.23
N MET A 240 4.45 4.93 12.47
CA MET A 240 4.09 5.75 13.64
C MET A 240 4.64 7.17 13.54
N ARG A 241 5.85 7.38 13.02
CA ARG A 241 6.41 8.73 12.79
C ARG A 241 5.50 9.57 11.90
N ASP A 242 4.92 8.96 10.88
CA ASP A 242 4.05 9.64 9.94
C ASP A 242 2.60 9.73 10.42
N LEU A 243 2.13 8.76 11.19
CA LEU A 243 0.75 8.69 11.70
C LEU A 243 0.57 9.43 13.03
N PHE A 244 1.55 9.41 13.93
CA PHE A 244 1.38 9.85 15.31
C PHE A 244 0.78 11.25 15.44
N ASN A 245 -0.30 11.33 16.20
CA ASN A 245 -0.94 12.57 16.59
C ASN A 245 -1.03 12.63 18.13
N PRO A 246 -0.72 13.76 18.79
CA PRO A 246 -0.86 13.92 20.23
C PRO A 246 -2.30 13.67 20.76
N THR A 247 -3.31 13.69 19.89
CA THR A 247 -4.70 13.40 20.26
C THR A 247 -4.98 11.92 20.49
N TYR A 248 -4.04 11.02 20.15
CA TYR A 248 -4.23 9.59 20.37
C TYR A 248 -4.29 9.25 21.85
N GLU A 249 -5.25 8.40 22.20
CA GLU A 249 -5.50 7.95 23.57
C GLU A 249 -4.84 6.60 23.86
N ASN A 250 -4.84 5.70 22.89
CA ASN A 250 -4.26 4.36 23.02
C ASN A 250 -3.56 3.93 21.73
N ILE A 251 -2.49 3.15 21.90
CA ILE A 251 -1.78 2.43 20.83
C ILE A 251 -1.61 1.00 21.31
N TYR A 252 -2.29 0.06 20.66
CA TYR A 252 -2.22 -1.37 21.00
C TYR A 252 -1.34 -2.10 19.99
N VAL A 253 -0.45 -2.95 20.48
CA VAL A 253 0.51 -3.72 19.67
C VAL A 253 0.53 -5.16 20.19
N ASN A 254 0.46 -6.15 19.30
CA ASN A 254 0.48 -7.57 19.66
C ASN A 254 1.88 -8.22 19.66
N ASP A 255 2.93 -7.45 19.38
CA ASP A 255 4.33 -7.91 19.35
C ASP A 255 5.15 -7.10 20.37
N GLU A 256 5.90 -7.78 21.24
CA GLU A 256 6.63 -7.16 22.34
C GLU A 256 7.80 -6.28 21.86
N GLU A 257 8.55 -6.73 20.83
CA GLU A 257 9.68 -5.97 20.29
C GLU A 257 9.20 -4.68 19.64
N ILE A 258 8.15 -4.78 18.80
CA ILE A 258 7.54 -3.63 18.14
C ILE A 258 6.90 -2.70 19.17
N CYS A 259 6.22 -3.22 20.18
CA CYS A 259 5.64 -2.43 21.27
C CYS A 259 6.73 -1.62 22.00
N THR A 260 7.86 -2.23 22.31
CA THR A 260 9.00 -1.58 22.95
C THR A 260 9.61 -0.52 22.05
N ALA A 261 9.80 -0.79 20.76
CA ALA A 261 10.32 0.15 19.78
C ALA A 261 9.38 1.36 19.61
N VAL A 262 8.08 1.13 19.47
CA VAL A 262 7.05 2.19 19.36
C VAL A 262 6.98 3.02 20.65
N ARG A 263 7.02 2.37 21.82
CA ARG A 263 7.03 3.06 23.12
C ARG A 263 8.27 3.94 23.28
N HIS A 264 9.43 3.41 22.92
CA HIS A 264 10.67 4.20 22.93
C HIS A 264 10.59 5.41 22.00
N TYR A 265 10.07 5.23 20.78
CA TYR A 265 9.85 6.31 19.84
C TYR A 265 8.89 7.38 20.40
N VAL A 266 7.73 6.96 20.92
CA VAL A 266 6.74 7.88 21.51
C VAL A 266 7.33 8.62 22.72
N SER A 267 8.12 7.96 23.56
CA SER A 267 8.79 8.61 24.71
C SER A 267 9.79 9.69 24.30
N GLN A 268 10.39 9.58 23.11
CA GLN A 268 11.29 10.61 22.58
C GLN A 268 10.56 11.86 22.07
N ILE A 269 9.36 11.67 21.49
CA ILE A 269 8.62 12.77 20.83
C ILE A 269 7.50 13.38 21.67
N ALA A 270 6.98 12.63 22.61
CA ALA A 270 5.91 13.02 23.54
C ALA A 270 6.05 12.20 24.82
N PRO A 271 6.99 12.56 25.73
CA PRO A 271 7.28 11.78 26.93
C PRO A 271 6.05 11.54 27.81
N GLU A 272 5.14 12.53 27.86
CA GLU A 272 3.87 12.48 28.60
C GLU A 272 2.90 11.45 28.04
N LYS A 273 3.09 11.03 26.79
CA LYS A 273 2.23 10.06 26.08
C LYS A 273 2.84 8.65 26.01
N ALA A 274 4.01 8.40 26.56
CA ALA A 274 4.64 7.08 26.51
C ALA A 274 3.76 5.96 27.08
N GLY A 275 2.92 6.27 28.05
CA GLY A 275 1.99 5.33 28.71
C GLY A 275 0.80 4.89 27.84
N ILE A 276 0.51 5.55 26.71
CA ILE A 276 -0.59 5.15 25.82
C ILE A 276 -0.25 3.89 24.99
N VAL A 277 1.04 3.51 24.89
CA VAL A 277 1.50 2.33 24.13
C VAL A 277 1.36 1.10 25.03
N LYS A 278 0.48 0.19 24.64
CA LYS A 278 0.08 -0.99 25.41
C LYS A 278 0.36 -2.26 24.61
N LEU A 279 0.93 -3.26 25.28
CA LEU A 279 1.05 -4.59 24.70
C LEU A 279 -0.31 -5.30 24.78
N TYR A 280 -0.77 -5.82 23.67
CA TYR A 280 -1.98 -6.62 23.60
C TYR A 280 -1.65 -8.11 23.82
N THR A 281 -2.26 -8.71 24.85
CA THR A 281 -2.05 -10.12 25.23
C THR A 281 -3.35 -10.94 25.23
N GLY A 282 -4.38 -10.43 24.52
CA GLY A 282 -5.68 -11.09 24.44
C GLY A 282 -5.62 -12.42 23.67
N LYS A 283 -6.61 -13.29 23.89
CA LYS A 283 -6.73 -14.59 23.21
C LYS A 283 -7.20 -14.49 21.76
N LEU A 284 -7.99 -13.47 21.45
CA LEU A 284 -8.47 -13.21 20.08
C LEU A 284 -7.38 -12.48 19.28
N PRO A 285 -7.33 -12.65 17.95
CA PRO A 285 -6.53 -11.78 17.10
C PRO A 285 -6.85 -10.31 17.39
N ILE A 286 -5.83 -9.46 17.40
CA ILE A 286 -6.00 -8.06 17.82
C ILE A 286 -7.02 -7.32 16.97
N PHE A 287 -7.05 -7.53 15.66
CA PHE A 287 -8.00 -6.89 14.76
C PHE A 287 -9.43 -7.37 14.97
N ASP A 288 -9.62 -8.63 15.37
CA ASP A 288 -10.96 -9.15 15.69
C ASP A 288 -11.48 -8.56 17.01
N ASN A 289 -10.59 -8.39 18.01
CA ASN A 289 -10.96 -7.81 19.30
C ASN A 289 -11.42 -6.34 19.19
N PHE A 290 -10.91 -5.60 18.20
CA PHE A 290 -11.28 -4.20 17.95
C PHE A 290 -12.25 -4.02 16.77
N ASP A 291 -12.91 -5.09 16.32
CA ASP A 291 -13.82 -5.11 15.16
C ASP A 291 -13.21 -4.58 13.84
N VAL A 292 -11.86 -4.52 13.75
CA VAL A 292 -11.16 -4.02 12.56
C VAL A 292 -11.39 -4.96 11.38
N THR A 293 -11.25 -6.28 11.57
CA THR A 293 -11.47 -7.28 10.50
C THR A 293 -12.86 -7.17 9.89
N LYS A 294 -13.89 -6.98 10.72
CA LYS A 294 -15.27 -6.79 10.25
C LYS A 294 -15.42 -5.52 9.43
N GLN A 295 -14.82 -4.43 9.90
CA GLN A 295 -14.87 -3.14 9.22
C GLN A 295 -14.06 -3.12 7.93
N LEU A 296 -12.94 -3.85 7.85
CA LEU A 296 -12.19 -4.06 6.62
C LEU A 296 -13.07 -4.78 5.58
N LYS A 297 -13.68 -5.91 5.94
CA LYS A 297 -14.56 -6.68 5.04
C LYS A 297 -15.73 -5.85 4.50
N SER A 298 -16.37 -5.03 5.35
CA SER A 298 -17.49 -4.19 4.93
C SER A 298 -17.08 -2.88 4.26
N GLY A 299 -15.85 -2.41 4.49
CA GLY A 299 -15.36 -1.12 4.03
C GLY A 299 -14.65 -1.14 2.68
N PHE A 300 -14.24 -2.31 2.16
CA PHE A 300 -13.47 -2.43 0.91
C PHE A 300 -14.27 -3.00 -0.27
N GLY A 301 -15.51 -3.41 -0.09
CA GLY A 301 -16.38 -3.85 -1.17
C GLY A 301 -16.74 -2.74 -2.17
N LYS A 302 -17.23 -3.12 -3.35
CA LYS A 302 -17.77 -2.19 -4.36
C LYS A 302 -18.92 -1.36 -3.78
N THR A 303 -19.77 -1.98 -2.95
CA THR A 303 -20.90 -1.34 -2.27
C THR A 303 -20.55 -1.09 -0.81
N VAL A 304 -20.69 0.13 -0.34
CA VAL A 304 -20.43 0.54 1.04
C VAL A 304 -21.69 1.10 1.66
N ASN A 305 -22.22 0.38 2.65
CA ASN A 305 -23.38 0.84 3.39
C ASN A 305 -22.98 1.88 4.44
N TYR A 306 -23.82 2.91 4.60
CA TYR A 306 -23.66 3.90 5.65
C TYR A 306 -24.99 4.11 6.43
N LYS A 307 -25.35 5.28 6.83
CA LYS A 307 -26.51 5.48 7.72
C LYS A 307 -27.84 5.08 7.08
N HIS A 308 -28.69 4.40 7.84
CA HIS A 308 -30.11 4.13 7.53
C HIS A 308 -30.40 3.36 6.23
N GLY A 309 -29.50 2.47 5.82
CA GLY A 309 -29.69 1.65 4.62
C GLY A 309 -29.30 2.33 3.30
N ALA A 310 -28.82 3.57 3.35
CA ALA A 310 -28.21 4.22 2.20
C ALA A 310 -26.81 3.63 1.94
N TYR A 311 -26.37 3.64 0.70
CA TYR A 311 -25.09 3.04 0.30
C TYR A 311 -24.41 3.83 -0.82
N LEU A 312 -23.09 3.67 -0.88
CA LEU A 312 -22.24 4.17 -1.97
C LEU A 312 -21.88 3.01 -2.89
N ILE A 313 -21.80 3.28 -4.17
CA ILE A 313 -21.13 2.40 -5.15
C ILE A 313 -19.82 3.08 -5.52
N ILE A 314 -18.69 2.41 -5.29
CA ILE A 314 -17.35 2.94 -5.57
C ILE A 314 -16.74 2.13 -6.69
N GLU A 315 -16.45 2.77 -7.82
CA GLU A 315 -15.83 2.15 -8.99
C GLU A 315 -14.53 2.85 -9.36
N HIS A 316 -13.60 2.05 -9.87
CA HIS A 316 -12.31 2.50 -10.37
C HIS A 316 -12.30 2.36 -11.89
N THR A 317 -12.06 3.46 -12.58
CA THR A 317 -11.76 3.46 -14.02
C THR A 317 -10.25 3.63 -14.21
N GLU A 318 -9.78 3.53 -15.44
CA GLU A 318 -8.36 3.74 -15.75
C GLU A 318 -7.84 5.13 -15.31
N ALA A 319 -8.66 6.18 -15.43
CA ALA A 319 -8.25 7.56 -15.20
C ALA A 319 -8.78 8.19 -13.91
N MET A 320 -9.90 7.70 -13.36
CA MET A 320 -10.58 8.35 -12.24
C MET A 320 -11.36 7.35 -11.39
N HIS A 321 -11.77 7.82 -10.22
CA HIS A 321 -12.68 7.09 -9.34
C HIS A 321 -14.07 7.72 -9.45
N VAL A 322 -15.10 6.89 -9.50
CA VAL A 322 -16.50 7.32 -9.55
C VAL A 322 -17.23 6.79 -8.32
N ILE A 323 -17.99 7.65 -7.67
CA ILE A 323 -18.77 7.30 -6.49
C ILE A 323 -20.21 7.71 -6.74
N ASP A 324 -21.13 6.74 -6.70
CA ASP A 324 -22.56 6.94 -6.84
C ASP A 324 -23.26 6.83 -5.47
N VAL A 325 -24.14 7.76 -5.16
CA VAL A 325 -24.86 7.88 -3.88
C VAL A 325 -26.27 7.36 -4.02
N ASN A 326 -26.62 6.33 -3.24
CA ASN A 326 -27.93 5.70 -3.26
C ASN A 326 -28.64 5.83 -1.90
N SER A 327 -29.90 6.25 -1.90
CA SER A 327 -30.72 6.38 -0.68
C SER A 327 -31.22 5.05 -0.11
N GLY A 328 -31.14 3.95 -0.91
CA GLY A 328 -31.70 2.66 -0.53
C GLY A 328 -33.22 2.71 -0.35
N ASN A 329 -33.75 1.87 0.55
CA ASN A 329 -35.19 1.76 0.80
C ASN A 329 -35.73 2.87 1.77
N ARG A 330 -35.02 3.99 1.86
CA ARG A 330 -35.36 5.07 2.80
C ARG A 330 -36.51 5.92 2.25
N THR A 331 -37.75 5.51 2.49
CA THR A 331 -38.94 6.34 2.29
C THR A 331 -39.60 6.67 3.64
N LYS A 332 -39.02 7.63 4.38
CA LYS A 332 -39.78 8.27 5.45
C LYS A 332 -40.79 9.19 4.78
N LYS A 333 -42.07 8.79 4.83
CA LYS A 333 -43.19 9.55 4.28
C LYS A 333 -43.43 10.92 4.96
N GLU A 334 -42.76 11.18 6.09
CA GLU A 334 -42.97 12.39 6.90
C GLU A 334 -42.07 13.57 6.49
N ASN A 335 -40.92 13.32 5.86
CA ASN A 335 -40.02 14.39 5.40
C ASN A 335 -40.18 14.57 3.90
N GLY A 336 -40.19 15.81 3.43
CA GLY A 336 -40.21 16.12 1.98
C GLY A 336 -39.05 15.47 1.24
N GLN A 337 -39.18 15.24 -0.07
CA GLN A 337 -38.18 14.60 -0.93
C GLN A 337 -36.82 15.32 -0.83
N GLU A 338 -36.80 16.65 -0.83
CA GLU A 338 -35.62 17.50 -0.74
C GLU A 338 -34.84 17.26 0.56
N GLN A 339 -35.53 17.23 1.70
CA GLN A 339 -34.89 17.01 2.99
C GLN A 339 -34.31 15.59 3.13
N ASN A 340 -34.97 14.59 2.55
CA ASN A 340 -34.44 13.23 2.50
C ASN A 340 -33.18 13.13 1.63
N ALA A 341 -33.16 13.86 0.51
CA ALA A 341 -31.99 13.95 -0.36
C ALA A 341 -30.81 14.61 0.36
N LEU A 342 -31.03 15.75 1.02
CA LEU A 342 -30.03 16.46 1.80
C LEU A 342 -29.46 15.60 2.92
N GLU A 343 -30.28 14.96 3.77
CA GLU A 343 -29.80 14.10 4.84
C GLU A 343 -28.99 12.91 4.33
N THR A 344 -29.41 12.32 3.20
CA THR A 344 -28.67 11.22 2.56
C THR A 344 -27.33 11.69 2.04
N ASN A 345 -27.30 12.83 1.34
CA ASN A 345 -26.09 13.42 0.78
C ASN A 345 -25.09 13.87 1.86
N LEU A 346 -25.56 14.45 2.97
CA LEU A 346 -24.69 14.81 4.10
C LEU A 346 -24.07 13.57 4.75
N GLY A 347 -24.86 12.48 4.90
CA GLY A 347 -24.34 11.22 5.37
C GLY A 347 -23.33 10.58 4.40
N ALA A 348 -23.60 10.71 3.10
CA ALA A 348 -22.69 10.28 2.05
C ALA A 348 -21.36 11.05 2.09
N ALA A 349 -21.40 12.38 2.28
CA ALA A 349 -20.19 13.20 2.39
C ALA A 349 -19.27 12.74 3.55
N ASP A 350 -19.88 12.43 4.72
CA ASP A 350 -19.13 11.89 5.87
C ASP A 350 -18.45 10.57 5.53
N GLU A 351 -19.18 9.66 4.88
CA GLU A 351 -18.66 8.34 4.51
C GLU A 351 -17.64 8.42 3.36
N ILE A 352 -17.86 9.27 2.35
CA ILE A 352 -16.92 9.47 1.24
C ILE A 352 -15.58 9.98 1.76
N ALA A 353 -15.58 11.00 2.61
CA ALA A 353 -14.36 11.52 3.24
C ALA A 353 -13.61 10.41 3.99
N ARG A 354 -14.32 9.53 4.70
CA ARG A 354 -13.74 8.36 5.36
C ARG A 354 -13.17 7.35 4.36
N GLN A 355 -13.91 7.04 3.29
CA GLN A 355 -13.49 6.07 2.27
C GLN A 355 -12.26 6.54 1.49
N LEU A 356 -12.15 7.83 1.19
CA LEU A 356 -10.96 8.41 0.55
C LEU A 356 -9.71 8.22 1.40
N ARG A 357 -9.81 8.35 2.74
CA ARG A 357 -8.72 8.10 3.68
C ARG A 357 -8.45 6.61 3.85
N LEU A 358 -9.50 5.80 4.05
CA LEU A 358 -9.39 4.36 4.31
C LEU A 358 -8.74 3.60 3.16
N ARG A 359 -9.16 3.89 1.93
CA ARG A 359 -8.63 3.24 0.71
C ARG A 359 -7.40 3.96 0.13
N ASP A 360 -6.98 5.08 0.71
CA ASP A 360 -5.95 6.00 0.19
C ASP A 360 -6.16 6.36 -1.30
N MET A 361 -7.43 6.61 -1.66
CA MET A 361 -7.83 6.95 -3.03
C MET A 361 -7.24 8.30 -3.42
N GLY A 362 -6.52 8.35 -4.54
CA GLY A 362 -5.89 9.57 -5.04
C GLY A 362 -6.05 9.72 -6.55
N GLY A 363 -5.94 10.93 -7.03
CA GLY A 363 -6.20 11.30 -8.44
C GLY A 363 -7.49 12.11 -8.56
N ILE A 364 -8.25 11.88 -9.62
CA ILE A 364 -9.53 12.53 -9.87
C ILE A 364 -10.64 11.63 -9.30
N ILE A 365 -11.51 12.22 -8.48
CA ILE A 365 -12.68 11.56 -7.91
C ILE A 365 -13.91 12.37 -8.31
N VAL A 366 -14.91 11.70 -8.87
CA VAL A 366 -16.20 12.29 -9.22
C VAL A 366 -17.26 11.62 -8.38
N VAL A 367 -18.04 12.43 -7.69
CA VAL A 367 -19.14 11.96 -6.85
C VAL A 367 -20.45 12.41 -7.46
N ASP A 368 -21.35 11.47 -7.68
CA ASP A 368 -22.73 11.70 -8.12
C ASP A 368 -23.65 11.67 -6.90
N PHE A 369 -24.08 12.85 -6.48
CA PHE A 369 -24.97 13.03 -5.34
C PHE A 369 -26.43 13.02 -5.80
N ILE A 370 -27.33 12.65 -4.90
CA ILE A 370 -28.76 12.72 -5.16
C ILE A 370 -29.14 14.18 -5.46
N ASP A 371 -29.94 14.39 -6.51
CA ASP A 371 -30.36 15.71 -6.96
C ASP A 371 -31.03 16.54 -5.85
N MET A 372 -30.63 17.81 -5.76
CA MET A 372 -31.16 18.81 -4.83
C MET A 372 -31.48 20.09 -5.59
N ASN A 373 -32.70 20.59 -5.41
CA ASN A 373 -33.19 21.77 -6.10
C ASN A 373 -32.71 23.08 -5.44
N LEU A 374 -32.60 23.10 -4.10
CA LEU A 374 -32.24 24.29 -3.36
C LEU A 374 -30.73 24.58 -3.45
N ALA A 375 -30.37 25.82 -3.75
CA ALA A 375 -28.97 26.24 -3.80
C ALA A 375 -28.30 26.19 -2.40
N GLU A 376 -29.07 26.46 -1.35
CA GLU A 376 -28.64 26.42 0.04
C GLU A 376 -28.23 25.00 0.44
N ASP A 377 -28.99 23.99 0.05
CA ASP A 377 -28.69 22.57 0.34
C ASP A 377 -27.43 22.11 -0.37
N ARG A 378 -27.23 22.53 -1.65
CA ARG A 378 -26.00 22.27 -2.38
C ARG A 378 -24.77 22.92 -1.73
N GLN A 379 -24.92 24.14 -1.24
CA GLN A 379 -23.85 24.83 -0.50
C GLN A 379 -23.54 24.14 0.83
N MET A 380 -24.57 23.73 1.58
CA MET A 380 -24.41 23.00 2.84
C MET A 380 -23.67 21.67 2.64
N LEU A 381 -23.99 20.95 1.57
CA LEU A 381 -23.27 19.70 1.21
C LEU A 381 -21.80 19.95 0.89
N TYR A 382 -21.51 21.00 0.11
CA TYR A 382 -20.14 21.39 -0.21
C TYR A 382 -19.33 21.73 1.05
N GLU A 383 -19.89 22.53 1.94
CA GLU A 383 -19.27 22.91 3.21
C GLU A 383 -19.01 21.69 4.10
N ARG A 384 -19.97 20.76 4.16
CA ARG A 384 -19.83 19.51 4.90
C ARG A 384 -18.69 18.65 4.37
N MET A 385 -18.56 18.50 3.06
CA MET A 385 -17.45 17.78 2.46
C MET A 385 -16.10 18.45 2.80
N CYS A 386 -16.02 19.76 2.65
CA CYS A 386 -14.82 20.52 3.01
C CYS A 386 -14.45 20.37 4.49
N GLU A 387 -15.46 20.37 5.39
CA GLU A 387 -15.25 20.17 6.82
C GLU A 387 -14.66 18.79 7.11
N LYS A 388 -15.24 17.73 6.55
CA LYS A 388 -14.81 16.34 6.80
C LYS A 388 -13.44 16.03 6.20
N MET A 389 -13.10 16.68 5.10
CA MET A 389 -11.78 16.53 4.46
C MET A 389 -10.67 17.36 5.14
N LYS A 390 -10.95 18.24 6.10
CA LYS A 390 -9.92 19.03 6.82
C LYS A 390 -8.85 18.17 7.50
N ASN A 391 -9.25 17.00 7.98
CA ASN A 391 -8.35 16.06 8.69
C ASN A 391 -7.57 15.15 7.75
N ASP A 392 -7.81 15.22 6.44
CA ASP A 392 -7.03 14.45 5.47
C ASP A 392 -5.62 15.04 5.32
N ARG A 393 -4.62 14.19 5.45
CA ARG A 393 -3.19 14.56 5.31
C ARG A 393 -2.78 14.79 3.87
N ALA A 394 -3.48 14.17 2.91
CA ALA A 394 -3.22 14.35 1.50
C ALA A 394 -3.68 15.75 1.04
N HIS A 395 -2.91 16.36 0.15
CA HIS A 395 -3.36 17.60 -0.47
C HIS A 395 -4.55 17.31 -1.38
N HIS A 396 -5.63 18.03 -1.19
CA HIS A 396 -6.86 17.86 -1.96
C HIS A 396 -7.46 19.22 -2.32
N ASN A 397 -8.24 19.22 -3.38
CA ASN A 397 -9.06 20.36 -3.80
C ASN A 397 -10.46 19.85 -4.14
N ILE A 398 -11.48 20.53 -3.63
CA ILE A 398 -12.88 20.17 -3.78
C ILE A 398 -13.54 21.30 -4.55
N LEU A 399 -14.23 21.00 -5.63
CA LEU A 399 -15.03 21.97 -6.38
C LEU A 399 -16.48 21.91 -5.91
N PRO A 400 -17.19 23.06 -5.90
CA PRO A 400 -18.63 23.07 -5.63
C PRO A 400 -19.39 22.17 -6.60
N LEU A 401 -20.62 21.74 -6.21
CA LEU A 401 -21.45 20.93 -7.08
C LEU A 401 -21.69 21.61 -8.43
N SER A 402 -21.54 20.85 -9.48
CA SER A 402 -21.90 21.27 -10.84
C SER A 402 -23.42 21.42 -10.99
N LYS A 403 -23.87 21.97 -12.10
CA LYS A 403 -25.31 22.03 -12.44
C LYS A 403 -25.97 20.66 -12.58
N PHE A 404 -25.18 19.62 -12.75
CA PHE A 404 -25.61 18.22 -12.90
C PHE A 404 -25.51 17.42 -11.60
N GLY A 405 -25.39 18.05 -10.42
CA GLY A 405 -25.26 17.36 -9.14
C GLY A 405 -23.89 16.72 -8.85
N LEU A 406 -22.94 16.84 -9.76
CA LEU A 406 -21.63 16.20 -9.62
C LEU A 406 -20.67 17.06 -8.79
N MET A 407 -20.00 16.44 -7.81
CA MET A 407 -18.88 17.04 -7.07
C MET A 407 -17.57 16.44 -7.57
N GLN A 408 -16.60 17.32 -7.87
CA GLN A 408 -15.27 16.91 -8.33
C GLN A 408 -14.24 17.15 -7.22
N ILE A 409 -13.46 16.12 -6.93
CA ILE A 409 -12.41 16.15 -5.91
C ILE A 409 -11.09 15.72 -6.57
N THR A 410 -10.04 16.50 -6.37
CA THR A 410 -8.68 16.05 -6.69
C THR A 410 -7.93 15.79 -5.40
N ARG A 411 -7.30 14.63 -5.27
CA ARG A 411 -6.53 14.23 -4.08
C ARG A 411 -5.16 13.71 -4.51
N GLN A 412 -4.10 14.22 -3.86
CA GLN A 412 -2.74 13.79 -4.16
C GLN A 412 -2.57 12.31 -3.78
N ARG A 413 -2.00 11.51 -4.68
CA ARG A 413 -1.57 10.14 -4.36
C ARG A 413 -0.36 10.21 -3.43
N VAL A 414 -0.52 9.78 -2.20
CA VAL A 414 0.56 9.72 -1.20
C VAL A 414 1.20 8.34 -1.20
N ARG A 415 0.39 7.29 -1.41
CA ARG A 415 0.76 5.88 -1.47
C ARG A 415 -0.02 5.18 -2.58
N PRO A 416 0.32 3.93 -2.94
CA PRO A 416 -0.59 3.08 -3.70
C PRO A 416 -1.93 2.97 -2.98
N ALA A 417 -3.03 2.97 -3.74
CA ALA A 417 -4.35 2.73 -3.17
C ALA A 417 -4.33 1.37 -2.43
N VAL A 418 -4.92 1.35 -1.25
CA VAL A 418 -5.08 0.11 -0.49
C VAL A 418 -6.23 -0.66 -1.11
N ASP A 419 -5.92 -1.82 -1.66
CA ASP A 419 -6.91 -2.78 -2.17
C ASP A 419 -6.85 -4.03 -1.30
N VAL A 420 -7.89 -4.25 -0.51
CA VAL A 420 -8.06 -5.47 0.27
C VAL A 420 -9.01 -6.35 -0.51
N ASN A 421 -8.47 -7.42 -1.11
CA ASN A 421 -9.30 -8.37 -1.82
C ASN A 421 -10.19 -9.13 -0.82
N VAL A 422 -11.43 -8.66 -0.69
CA VAL A 422 -12.45 -9.25 0.20
C VAL A 422 -13.32 -10.28 -0.52
N GLU A 423 -13.12 -10.46 -1.81
CA GLU A 423 -13.89 -11.37 -2.67
C GLU A 423 -13.01 -12.51 -3.18
N GLU A 424 -13.49 -13.72 -3.07
CA GLU A 424 -12.89 -14.88 -3.73
C GLU A 424 -13.61 -15.12 -5.06
N THR A 425 -12.84 -15.52 -6.07
CA THR A 425 -13.44 -15.91 -7.35
C THR A 425 -14.40 -17.07 -7.12
N CYS A 426 -15.67 -16.88 -7.46
CA CYS A 426 -16.70 -17.91 -7.29
C CYS A 426 -16.27 -19.22 -7.96
N PRO A 427 -16.10 -20.33 -7.23
CA PRO A 427 -15.65 -21.60 -7.82
C PRO A 427 -16.67 -22.23 -8.77
N ALA A 428 -17.94 -21.77 -8.74
CA ALA A 428 -18.98 -22.27 -9.63
C ALA A 428 -18.95 -21.61 -11.01
N CYS A 429 -18.73 -20.29 -11.07
CA CYS A 429 -18.82 -19.53 -12.33
C CYS A 429 -17.50 -18.84 -12.74
N PHE A 430 -16.44 -18.92 -11.94
CA PHE A 430 -15.14 -18.23 -12.17
C PHE A 430 -15.29 -16.73 -12.50
N GLY A 431 -16.22 -16.06 -11.80
CA GLY A 431 -16.46 -14.62 -11.95
C GLY A 431 -17.45 -14.22 -13.04
N THR A 432 -17.99 -15.16 -13.84
CA THR A 432 -18.96 -14.84 -14.92
C THR A 432 -20.36 -14.48 -14.41
N GLY A 433 -20.67 -14.77 -13.13
CA GLY A 433 -22.00 -14.56 -12.52
C GLY A 433 -23.10 -15.47 -13.09
N LYS A 434 -22.82 -16.27 -14.12
CA LYS A 434 -23.78 -17.16 -14.79
C LYS A 434 -23.19 -18.56 -14.89
N ILE A 435 -24.02 -19.59 -14.67
CA ILE A 435 -23.70 -20.99 -14.92
C ILE A 435 -24.74 -21.56 -15.90
N LYS A 436 -24.34 -22.54 -16.71
CA LYS A 436 -25.30 -23.29 -17.53
C LYS A 436 -26.28 -24.02 -16.63
N SER A 437 -27.49 -24.34 -17.15
CA SER A 437 -28.46 -25.10 -16.38
C SER A 437 -27.87 -26.47 -15.98
N SER A 438 -27.94 -26.76 -14.67
CA SER A 438 -27.46 -28.05 -14.12
C SER A 438 -28.45 -29.21 -14.26
N ILE A 439 -29.69 -28.92 -14.69
CA ILE A 439 -30.80 -29.88 -14.67
C ILE A 439 -30.51 -31.13 -15.52
N LEU A 440 -29.87 -30.97 -16.67
CA LEU A 440 -29.54 -32.08 -17.59
C LEU A 440 -28.05 -32.45 -17.57
N PHE A 441 -27.26 -31.93 -16.64
CA PHE A 441 -25.81 -32.14 -16.67
C PHE A 441 -25.40 -33.60 -16.46
N THR A 442 -26.08 -34.31 -15.57
CA THR A 442 -25.81 -35.74 -15.33
C THR A 442 -26.21 -36.59 -16.53
N ASP A 443 -27.29 -36.25 -17.22
CA ASP A 443 -27.74 -36.92 -18.42
C ASP A 443 -26.77 -36.67 -19.58
N GLN A 444 -26.26 -35.44 -19.71
CA GLN A 444 -25.20 -35.14 -20.68
C GLN A 444 -23.94 -35.96 -20.43
N LEU A 445 -23.53 -36.10 -19.17
CA LEU A 445 -22.38 -36.93 -18.79
C LEU A 445 -22.65 -38.39 -19.15
N GLU A 446 -23.84 -38.91 -18.87
CA GLU A 446 -24.20 -40.29 -19.20
C GLU A 446 -24.19 -40.52 -20.72
N HIS A 447 -24.73 -39.60 -21.53
CA HIS A 447 -24.67 -39.69 -22.99
C HIS A 447 -23.22 -39.67 -23.51
N LYS A 448 -22.34 -38.89 -22.92
CA LYS A 448 -20.92 -38.88 -23.29
C LYS A 448 -20.21 -40.16 -22.88
N ILE A 449 -20.54 -40.74 -21.73
CA ILE A 449 -20.04 -42.04 -21.29
C ILE A 449 -20.53 -43.13 -22.23
N ASP A 450 -21.82 -43.12 -22.63
CA ASP A 450 -22.38 -44.06 -23.58
C ASP A 450 -21.65 -44.03 -24.94
N TYR A 451 -21.38 -42.80 -25.42
CA TYR A 451 -20.65 -42.59 -26.66
C TYR A 451 -19.21 -43.14 -26.59
N LEU A 452 -18.49 -42.87 -25.48
CA LEU A 452 -17.14 -43.39 -25.27
C LEU A 452 -17.06 -44.91 -25.26
N VAL A 453 -18.00 -45.53 -24.57
CA VAL A 453 -18.00 -47.00 -24.39
C VAL A 453 -18.52 -47.73 -25.61
N ASN A 454 -19.68 -47.31 -26.17
CA ASN A 454 -20.38 -48.04 -27.20
C ASN A 454 -19.99 -47.66 -28.62
N LYS A 455 -19.56 -46.41 -28.87
CA LYS A 455 -19.13 -45.98 -30.21
C LYS A 455 -17.62 -45.95 -30.40
N ILE A 456 -16.86 -45.42 -29.42
CA ILE A 456 -15.38 -45.31 -29.51
C ILE A 456 -14.72 -46.61 -28.99
N GLY A 457 -15.40 -47.38 -28.14
CA GLY A 457 -14.86 -48.65 -27.60
C GLY A 457 -13.95 -48.50 -26.38
N ILE A 458 -13.86 -47.29 -25.80
CA ILE A 458 -13.02 -47.01 -24.62
C ILE A 458 -13.77 -47.42 -23.36
N ARG A 459 -13.43 -48.57 -22.78
CA ARG A 459 -14.09 -49.13 -21.58
C ARG A 459 -13.43 -48.75 -20.27
N ARG A 460 -12.20 -48.18 -20.30
CA ARG A 460 -11.47 -47.76 -19.10
C ARG A 460 -11.05 -46.30 -19.25
N PHE A 461 -11.67 -45.43 -18.47
CA PHE A 461 -11.40 -43.98 -18.48
C PHE A 461 -11.68 -43.35 -17.12
N SER A 462 -11.15 -42.15 -16.91
CA SER A 462 -11.44 -41.30 -15.76
C SER A 462 -12.21 -40.06 -16.23
N LEU A 463 -13.30 -39.76 -15.51
CA LEU A 463 -14.09 -38.55 -15.65
C LEU A 463 -13.67 -37.59 -14.54
N HIS A 464 -13.05 -36.47 -14.90
CA HIS A 464 -12.69 -35.39 -14.01
C HIS A 464 -13.80 -34.37 -13.97
N VAL A 465 -14.27 -34.03 -12.79
CA VAL A 465 -15.36 -33.06 -12.54
C VAL A 465 -15.08 -32.26 -11.27
N HIS A 466 -15.77 -31.13 -11.12
CA HIS A 466 -15.70 -30.35 -9.91
C HIS A 466 -16.02 -31.18 -8.65
N PRO A 467 -15.37 -30.93 -7.47
CA PRO A 467 -15.56 -31.73 -6.27
C PRO A 467 -17.02 -31.88 -5.82
N TYR A 468 -17.85 -30.85 -5.96
CA TYR A 468 -19.27 -30.92 -5.63
C TYR A 468 -20.05 -31.87 -6.55
N VAL A 469 -19.73 -31.88 -7.84
CA VAL A 469 -20.33 -32.81 -8.83
C VAL A 469 -19.85 -34.24 -8.55
N ALA A 470 -18.57 -34.42 -8.23
CA ALA A 470 -18.05 -35.73 -7.85
C ALA A 470 -18.73 -36.28 -6.58
N ALA A 471 -18.97 -35.44 -5.58
CA ALA A 471 -19.71 -35.80 -4.38
C ALA A 471 -21.15 -36.21 -4.69
N TYR A 472 -21.85 -35.41 -5.53
CA TYR A 472 -23.22 -35.75 -6.00
C TYR A 472 -23.28 -37.08 -6.75
N ILE A 473 -22.36 -37.30 -7.69
CA ILE A 473 -22.31 -38.57 -8.47
C ILE A 473 -22.04 -39.79 -7.58
N ASN A 474 -21.30 -39.61 -6.48
CA ASN A 474 -20.98 -40.68 -5.53
C ASN A 474 -22.00 -40.83 -4.39
N GLN A 475 -23.00 -39.96 -4.29
CA GLN A 475 -23.96 -39.93 -3.18
C GLN A 475 -24.95 -41.10 -3.25
N GLY A 476 -25.28 -41.66 -2.07
CA GLY A 476 -26.31 -42.69 -1.88
C GLY A 476 -25.85 -44.14 -2.08
N MET A 477 -26.68 -45.08 -1.61
CA MET A 477 -26.38 -46.54 -1.69
C MET A 477 -26.30 -47.05 -3.12
N ILE A 478 -27.16 -46.55 -4.02
CA ILE A 478 -27.09 -46.80 -5.47
C ILE A 478 -26.72 -45.48 -6.15
N SER A 479 -25.44 -45.10 -6.00
CA SER A 479 -24.93 -43.85 -6.60
C SER A 479 -24.99 -43.89 -8.13
N LEU A 480 -25.01 -42.68 -8.77
CA LEU A 480 -24.92 -42.56 -10.23
C LEU A 480 -23.68 -43.28 -10.78
N LYS A 481 -22.56 -43.20 -10.09
CA LYS A 481 -21.33 -43.94 -10.41
C LYS A 481 -21.57 -45.44 -10.46
N ARG A 482 -22.27 -46.03 -9.47
CA ARG A 482 -22.60 -47.49 -9.47
C ARG A 482 -23.53 -47.86 -10.61
N ARG A 483 -24.54 -47.01 -10.93
CA ARG A 483 -25.41 -47.24 -12.08
C ARG A 483 -24.62 -47.25 -13.40
N TRP A 484 -23.71 -46.28 -13.57
CA TRP A 484 -22.86 -46.25 -14.77
C TRP A 484 -21.88 -47.43 -14.82
N GLN A 485 -21.33 -47.85 -13.68
CA GLN A 485 -20.48 -49.05 -13.62
C GLN A 485 -21.23 -50.33 -13.95
N MET A 486 -22.47 -50.47 -13.50
CA MET A 486 -23.32 -51.61 -13.87
C MET A 486 -23.70 -51.62 -15.36
N LYS A 487 -23.95 -50.44 -15.94
CA LYS A 487 -24.36 -50.28 -17.34
C LYS A 487 -23.18 -50.33 -18.32
N TYR A 488 -22.08 -49.74 -18.00
CA TYR A 488 -20.93 -49.52 -18.88
C TYR A 488 -19.65 -50.25 -18.46
N GLY A 489 -19.68 -50.97 -17.35
CA GLY A 489 -18.52 -51.68 -16.80
C GLY A 489 -17.75 -50.93 -15.72
N PHE A 490 -16.97 -51.67 -14.93
CA PHE A 490 -16.22 -51.11 -13.77
C PHE A 490 -15.03 -50.20 -14.13
N GLY A 491 -14.81 -49.94 -15.43
CA GLY A 491 -13.73 -49.09 -15.90
C GLY A 491 -13.96 -47.58 -15.71
N VAL A 492 -15.17 -47.17 -15.29
CA VAL A 492 -15.52 -45.74 -15.06
C VAL A 492 -15.01 -45.28 -13.71
N ARG A 493 -14.09 -44.33 -13.71
CA ARG A 493 -13.54 -43.70 -12.48
C ARG A 493 -13.94 -42.23 -12.44
N ILE A 494 -14.39 -41.74 -11.28
CA ILE A 494 -14.72 -40.33 -11.06
C ILE A 494 -13.61 -39.71 -10.21
N ILE A 495 -12.98 -38.62 -10.72
CA ILE A 495 -11.87 -37.93 -10.05
C ILE A 495 -12.27 -36.48 -9.82
N PRO A 496 -12.27 -36.00 -8.56
CA PRO A 496 -12.54 -34.59 -8.26
C PRO A 496 -11.35 -33.72 -8.69
N SER A 497 -11.63 -32.58 -9.36
CA SER A 497 -10.64 -31.60 -9.80
C SER A 497 -11.12 -30.19 -9.46
N GLN A 498 -10.35 -29.46 -8.64
CA GLN A 498 -10.61 -28.05 -8.30
C GLN A 498 -10.30 -27.09 -9.45
N LYS A 499 -9.64 -27.56 -10.51
CA LYS A 499 -9.30 -26.74 -11.68
C LYS A 499 -10.47 -26.55 -12.63
N LEU A 500 -11.52 -27.35 -12.49
CA LEU A 500 -12.69 -27.33 -13.36
C LEU A 500 -13.82 -26.52 -12.74
N ALA A 501 -14.52 -25.72 -13.56
CA ALA A 501 -15.76 -25.06 -13.13
C ALA A 501 -16.85 -26.10 -12.80
N MET A 502 -17.89 -25.68 -12.08
CA MET A 502 -18.91 -26.60 -11.53
C MET A 502 -19.54 -27.51 -12.57
N LEU A 503 -19.75 -27.03 -13.81
CA LEU A 503 -20.35 -27.81 -14.92
C LEU A 503 -19.36 -28.10 -16.06
N GLN A 504 -18.06 -28.04 -15.78
CA GLN A 504 -17.01 -28.49 -16.67
C GLN A 504 -16.62 -29.93 -16.35
N TYR A 505 -16.23 -30.68 -17.37
CA TYR A 505 -15.76 -32.03 -17.23
C TYR A 505 -14.70 -32.35 -18.29
N GLU A 506 -13.84 -33.30 -17.96
CA GLU A 506 -12.80 -33.81 -18.84
C GLU A 506 -12.72 -35.31 -18.73
N PHE A 507 -12.49 -35.98 -19.88
CA PHE A 507 -12.26 -37.42 -19.93
C PHE A 507 -10.80 -37.72 -20.23
N TYR A 508 -10.25 -38.70 -19.54
CA TYR A 508 -8.90 -39.19 -19.75
C TYR A 508 -8.91 -40.70 -19.90
N ASP A 509 -8.08 -41.21 -20.80
CA ASP A 509 -7.91 -42.65 -21.02
C ASP A 509 -7.09 -43.32 -19.88
N SER A 510 -6.84 -44.66 -20.03
CA SER A 510 -6.01 -45.40 -19.08
C SER A 510 -4.55 -44.94 -19.02
N ASN A 511 -4.06 -44.26 -20.04
CA ASN A 511 -2.71 -43.70 -20.17
C ASN A 511 -2.62 -42.24 -19.70
N ARG A 512 -3.71 -41.67 -19.13
CA ARG A 512 -3.89 -40.28 -18.74
C ARG A 512 -3.81 -39.28 -19.90
N GLN A 513 -4.10 -39.69 -21.11
CA GLN A 513 -4.22 -38.80 -22.25
C GLN A 513 -5.65 -38.23 -22.28
N PHE A 514 -5.75 -36.91 -22.53
CA PHE A 514 -7.02 -36.21 -22.65
C PHE A 514 -7.80 -36.72 -23.87
N ILE A 515 -9.07 -37.01 -23.69
CA ILE A 515 -9.97 -37.42 -24.75
C ILE A 515 -10.78 -36.22 -25.19
N ASP A 516 -10.46 -35.64 -26.36
CA ASP A 516 -11.20 -34.52 -26.91
C ASP A 516 -12.53 -34.98 -27.50
N MET A 517 -13.64 -34.47 -26.95
CA MET A 517 -15.01 -34.81 -27.36
C MET A 517 -15.66 -33.71 -28.21
N LYS A 518 -14.85 -32.76 -28.77
CA LYS A 518 -15.37 -31.58 -29.49
C LYS A 518 -15.83 -31.83 -30.93
N GLU A 519 -15.53 -32.96 -31.53
CA GLU A 519 -15.93 -33.25 -32.91
C GLU A 519 -17.18 -34.11 -32.94
N GLU A 520 -18.40 -33.56 -33.04
CA GLU A 520 -19.62 -34.07 -33.65
C GLU A 520 -20.94 -33.54 -33.05
N ILE A 521 -21.06 -32.22 -32.85
CA ILE A 521 -22.38 -31.60 -32.59
C ILE A 521 -22.79 -30.58 -33.68
N GLU A 522 -22.15 -30.59 -34.84
CA GLU A 522 -22.58 -29.75 -35.97
C GLU A 522 -23.03 -30.54 -37.21
N THR A 523 -23.73 -31.65 -37.05
CA THR A 523 -24.51 -32.21 -38.17
C THR A 523 -25.70 -33.02 -37.66
N LYS A 524 -26.82 -32.33 -37.38
CA LYS A 524 -28.18 -32.63 -37.83
C LYS A 524 -29.18 -31.67 -37.19
#